data_9577fe834095413a84ac51b9705ac0e0
#
_entry.id   9577fe834095413a84ac51b9705ac0e0
#
_cell.length_a   1.000
_cell.length_b   1.000
_cell.length_c   1.000
_cell.angle_alpha   90.00
_cell.angle_beta   90.00
_cell.angle_gamma   90.00
#
_symmetry.space_group_name_H-M   'P 1'
#
loop_
_entity.id
_entity.type
_entity.pdbx_description
1 polymer ?
#
loop_
_entity_poly.entity_id
_entity_poly.type
_entity_poly.pdbx_seq_one_letter_code
_entity_poly.pdbx_strand_id
1 'polypeptide(L)'
;VLVSPADGTIVEFREIEHDPYINGPAVQIGIFLSVFNVHINRVPGSCRVVGVEYRPGKFLNALLAASAIENERVTVRLEETATPFRGLIVRQIAGAIASRIVCWVQPGDALDIGAQFGMIKFGSRTELVFPREAGLELLAKPGQRVVAGETILVRYRS
;
A
#
# COMPACT_ATOMS: atom_id res chain seq x y z
N VAL A 1 7.33 3.90 -12.71
CA VAL A 1 6.28 4.58 -11.93
C VAL A 1 5.60 3.62 -10.98
N LEU A 2 5.07 4.15 -9.88
CA LEU A 2 4.17 3.43 -9.00
C LEU A 2 2.82 4.14 -8.98
N VAL A 3 1.75 3.35 -9.13
CA VAL A 3 0.37 3.87 -9.08
C VAL A 3 -0.25 3.61 -7.72
N SER A 4 -1.30 4.34 -7.40
CA SER A 4 -1.99 4.19 -6.12
C SER A 4 -2.58 2.78 -5.99
N PRO A 5 -2.38 2.13 -4.82
CA PRO A 5 -2.98 0.83 -4.56
C PRO A 5 -4.43 0.90 -4.09
N ALA A 6 -4.96 2.10 -3.86
CA ALA A 6 -6.31 2.28 -3.30
C ALA A 6 -6.95 3.56 -3.79
N ASP A 7 -8.28 3.60 -3.73
CA ASP A 7 -9.06 4.83 -3.86
C ASP A 7 -9.13 5.51 -2.50
N GLY A 8 -8.91 6.81 -2.44
CA GLY A 8 -9.05 7.52 -1.18
C GLY A 8 -8.30 8.82 -1.14
N THR A 9 -7.98 9.25 0.07
CA THR A 9 -7.25 10.48 0.34
C THR A 9 -5.92 10.18 1.00
N ILE A 10 -4.85 10.78 0.52
CA ILE A 10 -3.54 10.64 1.13
C ILE A 10 -3.54 11.37 2.47
N VAL A 11 -3.26 10.65 3.54
CA VAL A 11 -3.28 11.18 4.91
C VAL A 11 -1.91 11.15 5.57
N GLU A 12 -0.93 10.47 4.98
CA GLU A 12 0.40 10.36 5.55
C GLU A 12 1.48 10.20 4.49
N PHE A 13 2.57 10.94 4.68
CA PHE A 13 3.88 10.67 4.09
C PHE A 13 4.86 10.53 5.23
N ARG A 14 5.52 9.38 5.32
CA ARG A 14 6.49 9.12 6.38
C ARG A 14 7.78 8.58 5.81
N GLU A 15 8.91 9.17 6.19
CA GLU A 15 10.22 8.63 5.89
C GLU A 15 10.56 7.54 6.91
N ILE A 16 11.09 6.44 6.40
CA ILE A 16 11.54 5.29 7.20
C ILE A 16 13.05 5.19 6.99
N GLU A 17 13.82 5.23 8.09
CA GLU A 17 15.28 5.17 8.01
C GLU A 17 15.77 3.85 7.45
N HIS A 18 15.13 2.75 7.88
CA HIS A 18 15.45 1.42 7.39
C HIS A 18 14.24 0.51 7.47
N ASP A 19 13.90 -0.10 6.35
CA ASP A 19 12.88 -1.17 6.30
C ASP A 19 13.59 -2.52 6.05
N PRO A 20 13.31 -3.54 6.89
CA PRO A 20 14.02 -4.83 6.78
C PRO A 20 13.82 -5.55 5.46
N TYR A 21 12.61 -5.51 4.89
CA TYR A 21 12.31 -6.17 3.62
C TYR A 21 12.96 -5.43 2.45
N ILE A 22 12.79 -4.09 2.40
CA ILE A 22 13.40 -3.23 1.37
C ILE A 22 14.92 -3.21 1.54
N ASN A 23 15.41 -3.41 2.77
CA ASN A 23 16.80 -3.39 3.15
C ASN A 23 17.46 -2.03 2.89
N GLY A 24 16.82 -0.99 3.36
CA GLY A 24 17.31 0.37 3.23
C GLY A 24 16.26 1.40 3.59
N PRO A 25 16.57 2.68 3.33
CA PRO A 25 15.62 3.75 3.58
C PRO A 25 14.40 3.62 2.67
N ALA A 26 13.25 4.00 3.19
CA ALA A 26 11.98 3.88 2.50
C ALA A 26 11.09 5.08 2.75
N VAL A 27 10.00 5.16 1.98
CA VAL A 27 8.92 6.11 2.18
C VAL A 27 7.61 5.33 2.30
N GLN A 28 6.76 5.74 3.22
CA GLN A 28 5.44 5.18 3.40
C GLN A 28 4.38 6.23 3.07
N ILE A 29 3.45 5.87 2.21
CA ILE A 29 2.26 6.67 1.90
C ILE A 29 1.06 5.96 2.52
N GLY A 30 0.30 6.68 3.35
CA GLY A 30 -0.95 6.19 3.92
C GLY A 30 -2.14 6.79 3.19
N ILE A 31 -3.09 5.94 2.80
CA ILE A 31 -4.31 6.33 2.08
C ILE A 31 -5.51 5.89 2.90
N PHE A 32 -6.36 6.85 3.26
CA PHE A 32 -7.62 6.59 3.95
C PHE A 32 -8.72 6.36 2.92
N LEU A 33 -9.42 5.24 3.04
CA LEU A 33 -10.50 4.84 2.15
C LEU A 33 -11.83 5.36 2.70
N SER A 34 -12.56 6.12 1.88
CA SER A 34 -13.80 6.75 2.30
C SER A 34 -14.85 5.72 2.75
N VAL A 35 -15.81 6.19 3.59
CA VAL A 35 -16.78 5.32 4.26
C VAL A 35 -17.91 4.79 3.37
N PHE A 36 -17.96 5.11 2.08
CA PHE A 36 -19.16 4.82 1.29
C PHE A 36 -19.05 3.69 0.27
N ASN A 37 -17.86 3.10 0.06
CA ASN A 37 -17.70 2.08 -0.97
C ASN A 37 -16.79 0.95 -0.53
N VAL A 38 -17.03 -0.24 -1.10
CA VAL A 38 -16.06 -1.33 -1.06
C VAL A 38 -14.97 -1.01 -2.06
N HIS A 39 -13.71 -1.10 -1.62
CA HIS A 39 -12.57 -0.69 -2.44
C HIS A 39 -11.72 -1.87 -2.86
N ILE A 40 -11.49 -1.98 -4.17
CA ILE A 40 -10.55 -2.94 -4.73
C ILE A 40 -9.13 -2.37 -4.56
N ASN A 41 -8.24 -3.19 -4.03
CA ASN A 41 -6.83 -2.86 -3.95
C ASN A 41 -6.09 -3.39 -5.17
N ARG A 42 -5.14 -2.59 -5.68
CA ARG A 42 -4.38 -2.89 -6.89
C ARG A 42 -2.90 -2.80 -6.63
N VAL A 43 -2.12 -3.65 -7.32
CA VAL A 43 -0.66 -3.60 -7.16
C VAL A 43 -0.09 -2.33 -7.80
N PRO A 44 0.89 -1.68 -7.12
CA PRO A 44 1.40 -0.38 -7.54
C PRO A 44 2.36 -0.43 -8.74
N GLY A 45 2.90 -1.60 -9.05
CA GLY A 45 3.81 -1.82 -10.16
C GLY A 45 3.75 -3.27 -10.60
N SER A 46 4.20 -3.56 -11.81
CA SER A 46 4.30 -4.94 -12.28
C SER A 46 5.26 -5.69 -11.37
N CYS A 47 4.81 -6.79 -10.78
CA CYS A 47 5.49 -7.41 -9.66
C CYS A 47 5.21 -8.90 -9.54
N ARG A 48 5.99 -9.55 -8.66
CA ARG A 48 5.72 -10.88 -8.17
C ARG A 48 5.47 -10.78 -6.66
N VAL A 49 4.50 -11.53 -6.19
CA VAL A 49 4.20 -11.62 -4.75
C VAL A 49 5.28 -12.49 -4.08
N VAL A 50 5.96 -11.91 -3.10
CA VAL A 50 7.02 -12.59 -2.34
C VAL A 50 6.47 -13.18 -1.04
N GLY A 51 5.55 -12.48 -0.40
CA GLY A 51 4.95 -12.94 0.84
C GLY A 51 3.63 -12.26 1.14
N VAL A 52 2.78 -12.96 1.88
CA VAL A 52 1.51 -12.44 2.39
C VAL A 52 1.44 -12.80 3.87
N GLU A 53 1.28 -11.79 4.72
CA GLU A 53 1.23 -11.99 6.16
C GLU A 53 -0.04 -11.36 6.72
N TYR A 54 -0.86 -12.16 7.42
CA TYR A 54 -2.01 -11.70 8.17
C TYR A 54 -1.63 -11.50 9.64
N ARG A 55 -2.05 -10.37 10.20
CA ARG A 55 -1.87 -10.09 11.62
C ARG A 55 -3.22 -9.69 12.22
N PRO A 56 -3.72 -10.42 13.23
CA PRO A 56 -4.92 -10.01 13.97
C PRO A 56 -4.63 -8.73 14.75
N GLY A 57 -5.67 -7.98 15.09
CA GLY A 57 -5.54 -6.74 15.84
C GLY A 57 -6.89 -6.12 16.15
N LYS A 58 -6.85 -4.83 16.52
CA LYS A 58 -8.01 -4.03 16.88
C LYS A 58 -8.70 -3.46 15.65
N PHE A 59 -9.81 -2.77 15.87
CA PHE A 59 -10.59 -2.07 14.85
C PHE A 59 -10.74 -0.60 15.25
N LEU A 60 -9.62 0.11 15.38
CA LEU A 60 -9.59 1.53 15.69
C LEU A 60 -9.93 2.36 14.45
N ASN A 61 -10.42 3.60 14.65
CA ASN A 61 -10.63 4.53 13.56
C ASN A 61 -9.33 4.67 12.74
N ALA A 62 -9.40 4.39 11.43
CA ALA A 62 -8.24 4.36 10.56
C ALA A 62 -7.53 5.70 10.37
N LEU A 63 -8.16 6.81 10.78
CA LEU A 63 -7.52 8.14 10.82
C LEU A 63 -6.57 8.30 12.00
N LEU A 64 -6.68 7.45 13.04
CA LEU A 64 -5.81 7.52 14.21
C LEU A 64 -4.45 6.89 13.89
N ALA A 65 -3.38 7.53 14.37
CA ALA A 65 -2.02 7.01 14.17
C ALA A 65 -1.86 5.60 14.76
N ALA A 66 -2.51 5.30 15.89
CA ALA A 66 -2.46 3.99 16.53
C ALA A 66 -3.01 2.88 15.65
N SER A 67 -3.95 3.16 14.73
CA SER A 67 -4.53 2.16 13.84
C SER A 67 -3.48 1.52 12.94
N ALA A 68 -2.48 2.27 12.52
CA ALA A 68 -1.40 1.79 11.66
C ALA A 68 -0.53 0.72 12.34
N ILE A 69 -0.60 0.60 13.67
CA ILE A 69 0.20 -0.34 14.45
C ILE A 69 -0.67 -1.43 15.07
N GLU A 70 -1.87 -1.09 15.54
CA GLU A 70 -2.69 -1.97 16.38
C GLU A 70 -3.83 -2.67 15.64
N ASN A 71 -4.28 -2.16 14.48
CA ASN A 71 -5.42 -2.73 13.76
C ASN A 71 -5.04 -4.00 12.99
N GLU A 72 -6.05 -4.86 12.82
CA GLU A 72 -5.95 -6.02 11.94
C GLU A 72 -5.43 -5.61 10.56
N ARG A 73 -4.53 -6.41 10.01
CA ARG A 73 -3.90 -6.09 8.73
C ARG A 73 -3.47 -7.30 7.94
N VAL A 74 -3.36 -7.09 6.63
CA VAL A 74 -2.65 -7.99 5.71
C VAL A 74 -1.51 -7.20 5.10
N THR A 75 -0.29 -7.73 5.20
CA THR A 75 0.91 -7.16 4.59
C THR A 75 1.28 -8.00 3.39
N VAL A 76 1.35 -7.38 2.22
CA VAL A 76 1.77 -8.04 0.98
C VAL A 76 3.13 -7.48 0.58
N ARG A 77 4.14 -8.37 0.52
CA ARG A 77 5.48 -8.03 0.08
C ARG A 77 5.62 -8.39 -1.38
N LEU A 78 6.07 -7.43 -2.18
CA LEU A 78 6.15 -7.52 -3.63
C LEU A 78 7.59 -7.26 -4.08
N GLU A 79 7.96 -7.83 -5.23
CA GLU A 79 9.20 -7.51 -5.91
C GLU A 79 8.86 -7.10 -7.34
N GLU A 80 9.33 -5.94 -7.78
CA GLU A 80 9.12 -5.50 -9.16
C GLU A 80 9.77 -6.48 -10.13
N THR A 81 9.11 -6.75 -11.26
CA THR A 81 9.61 -7.67 -12.28
C THR A 81 10.58 -7.02 -13.24
N ALA A 82 10.67 -5.69 -13.25
CA ALA A 82 11.66 -4.94 -14.03
C ALA A 82 12.86 -4.55 -13.16
N THR A 83 14.06 -4.48 -13.76
CA THR A 83 15.25 -4.00 -13.07
C THR A 83 15.07 -2.57 -12.58
N PRO A 84 15.53 -2.23 -11.38
CA PRO A 84 16.40 -3.00 -10.48
C PRO A 84 15.69 -3.95 -9.50
N PHE A 85 14.49 -4.42 -9.79
CA PHE A 85 13.75 -5.38 -8.96
C PHE A 85 13.48 -4.87 -7.54
N ARG A 86 12.94 -3.67 -7.42
CA ARG A 86 12.67 -3.06 -6.10
C ARG A 86 11.67 -3.86 -5.29
N GLY A 87 11.93 -3.95 -3.99
CA GLY A 87 10.93 -4.44 -3.04
C GLY A 87 9.89 -3.36 -2.77
N LEU A 88 8.62 -3.77 -2.73
CA LEU A 88 7.48 -2.91 -2.40
C LEU A 88 6.63 -3.60 -1.35
N ILE A 89 5.96 -2.83 -0.52
CA ILE A 89 5.03 -3.35 0.47
C ILE A 89 3.70 -2.65 0.32
N VAL A 90 2.61 -3.42 0.32
CA VAL A 90 1.25 -2.88 0.41
C VAL A 90 0.57 -3.51 1.61
N ARG A 91 0.01 -2.68 2.50
CA ARG A 91 -0.74 -3.16 3.66
C ARG A 91 -2.20 -2.76 3.55
N GLN A 92 -3.06 -3.74 3.80
CA GLN A 92 -4.49 -3.51 3.99
C GLN A 92 -4.74 -3.47 5.49
N ILE A 93 -5.25 -2.36 6.01
CA ILE A 93 -5.44 -2.14 7.44
C ILE A 93 -6.91 -1.87 7.71
N ALA A 94 -7.51 -2.68 8.59
CA ALA A 94 -8.92 -2.53 8.97
C ALA A 94 -9.17 -1.21 9.72
N GLY A 95 -10.38 -0.69 9.60
CA GLY A 95 -10.82 0.49 10.32
C GLY A 95 -11.75 0.16 11.49
N ALA A 96 -12.46 1.20 11.99
CA ALA A 96 -13.34 1.08 13.15
C ALA A 96 -14.59 0.23 12.89
N ILE A 97 -15.03 0.15 11.65
CA ILE A 97 -16.12 -0.74 11.26
C ILE A 97 -15.48 -2.09 10.99
N ALA A 98 -15.96 -3.14 11.68
CA ALA A 98 -15.46 -4.50 11.51
C ALA A 98 -15.53 -4.89 10.04
N SER A 99 -14.45 -4.69 9.34
CA SER A 99 -14.38 -4.89 7.91
C SER A 99 -13.52 -6.09 7.61
N ARG A 100 -14.03 -6.93 6.71
CA ARG A 100 -13.28 -8.07 6.24
C ARG A 100 -12.21 -7.61 5.25
N ILE A 101 -10.96 -7.96 5.54
CA ILE A 101 -9.87 -7.79 4.59
C ILE A 101 -9.84 -9.05 3.72
N VAL A 102 -9.85 -8.87 2.41
CA VAL A 102 -9.76 -9.98 1.46
C VAL A 102 -8.49 -9.80 0.64
N CYS A 103 -7.65 -10.83 0.61
CA CYS A 103 -6.45 -10.87 -0.22
C CYS A 103 -6.55 -12.10 -1.13
N TRP A 104 -6.48 -11.88 -2.45
CA TRP A 104 -6.67 -12.94 -3.45
C TRP A 104 -5.35 -13.54 -3.93
N VAL A 105 -4.23 -12.96 -3.54
CA VAL A 105 -2.92 -13.37 -4.06
C VAL A 105 -2.15 -14.19 -3.03
N GLN A 106 -1.20 -14.96 -3.54
CA GLN A 106 -0.31 -15.80 -2.74
C GLN A 106 1.11 -15.69 -3.29
N PRO A 107 2.12 -16.08 -2.47
CA PRO A 107 3.51 -16.05 -2.94
C PRO A 107 3.70 -16.79 -4.26
N GLY A 108 4.44 -16.17 -5.17
CA GLY A 108 4.69 -16.69 -6.50
C GLY A 108 3.78 -16.11 -7.60
N ASP A 109 2.66 -15.50 -7.24
CA ASP A 109 1.78 -14.86 -8.23
C ASP A 109 2.50 -13.70 -8.92
N ALA A 110 2.35 -13.61 -10.24
CA ALA A 110 2.85 -12.50 -11.05
C ALA A 110 1.68 -11.63 -11.48
N LEU A 111 1.83 -10.31 -11.34
CA LEU A 111 0.77 -9.34 -11.58
C LEU A 111 1.30 -8.16 -12.36
N ASP A 112 0.52 -7.70 -13.34
CA ASP A 112 0.82 -6.46 -14.05
C ASP A 112 0.39 -5.25 -13.22
N ILE A 113 1.05 -4.11 -13.44
CA ILE A 113 0.73 -2.84 -12.77
C ILE A 113 -0.78 -2.57 -12.84
N GLY A 114 -1.36 -2.23 -11.70
CA GLY A 114 -2.79 -1.94 -11.58
C GLY A 114 -3.69 -3.16 -11.45
N ALA A 115 -3.14 -4.38 -11.48
CA ALA A 115 -3.93 -5.59 -11.30
C ALA A 115 -4.52 -5.67 -9.89
N GLN A 116 -5.72 -6.24 -9.79
CA GLN A 116 -6.42 -6.41 -8.52
C GLN A 116 -5.73 -7.47 -7.67
N PHE A 117 -5.50 -7.20 -6.38
CA PHE A 117 -4.94 -8.19 -5.48
C PHE A 117 -5.78 -8.45 -4.23
N GLY A 118 -6.74 -7.61 -3.96
CA GLY A 118 -7.57 -7.77 -2.78
C GLY A 118 -8.67 -6.73 -2.71
N MET A 119 -9.38 -6.77 -1.60
CA MET A 119 -10.51 -5.89 -1.34
C MET A 119 -10.55 -5.57 0.14
N ILE A 120 -10.90 -4.33 0.45
CA ILE A 120 -11.09 -3.90 1.83
C ILE A 120 -12.34 -3.02 1.90
N LYS A 121 -13.11 -3.14 2.98
CA LYS A 121 -14.31 -2.33 3.14
C LYS A 121 -13.99 -0.91 3.55
N PHE A 122 -14.97 -0.03 3.42
CA PHE A 122 -14.89 1.40 3.73
C PHE A 122 -14.39 1.69 5.15
N GLY A 123 -13.84 2.89 5.35
CA GLY A 123 -13.32 3.32 6.64
C GLY A 123 -12.00 2.68 7.03
N SER A 124 -11.33 2.06 6.08
CA SER A 124 -10.04 1.40 6.27
C SER A 124 -8.88 2.23 5.72
N ARG A 125 -7.67 1.70 5.85
CA ARG A 125 -6.44 2.35 5.41
C ARG A 125 -5.62 1.39 4.55
N THR A 126 -5.01 1.92 3.51
CA THR A 126 -4.02 1.20 2.72
C THR A 126 -2.70 1.94 2.79
N GLU A 127 -1.61 1.22 2.99
CA GLU A 127 -0.26 1.80 3.00
C GLU A 127 0.56 1.24 1.85
N LEU A 128 1.36 2.10 1.22
CA LEU A 128 2.36 1.73 0.24
C LEU A 128 3.72 2.13 0.77
N VAL A 129 4.65 1.16 0.82
CA VAL A 129 6.04 1.40 1.23
C VAL A 129 6.95 1.08 0.05
N PHE A 130 7.86 1.98 -0.25
CA PHE A 130 8.77 1.85 -1.40
C PHE A 130 10.15 2.43 -1.07
N PRO A 131 11.21 2.00 -1.78
CA PRO A 131 12.57 2.47 -1.51
C PRO A 131 12.73 3.97 -1.72
N ARG A 132 13.47 4.61 -0.82
CA ARG A 132 13.93 5.98 -0.98
C ARG A 132 15.33 5.95 -1.57
N GLU A 133 15.44 6.33 -2.83
CA GLU A 133 16.68 6.30 -3.61
C GLU A 133 16.95 7.66 -4.25
N ALA A 134 18.19 7.89 -4.67
CA ALA A 134 18.48 8.99 -5.55
C ALA A 134 17.65 8.86 -6.83
N GLY A 135 17.05 9.93 -7.30
CA GLY A 135 16.14 9.89 -8.44
C GLY A 135 14.67 9.64 -8.10
N LEU A 136 14.37 9.40 -6.83
CA LEU A 136 12.97 9.32 -6.38
C LEU A 136 12.27 10.67 -6.57
N GLU A 137 11.14 10.64 -7.22
CA GLU A 137 10.26 11.80 -7.41
C GLU A 137 8.87 11.47 -6.88
N LEU A 138 8.47 12.19 -5.83
CA LEU A 138 7.13 12.08 -5.27
C LEU A 138 6.20 12.99 -6.06
N LEU A 139 5.23 12.40 -6.76
CA LEU A 139 4.26 13.12 -7.60
C LEU A 139 2.95 13.40 -6.86
N ALA A 140 2.73 12.73 -5.74
CA ALA A 140 1.55 12.88 -4.92
C ALA A 140 1.79 13.80 -3.73
N LYS A 141 0.71 14.38 -3.19
CA LYS A 141 0.77 15.35 -2.09
C LYS A 141 -0.19 14.94 -0.98
N PRO A 142 0.10 15.31 0.30
CA PRO A 142 -0.84 15.12 1.40
C PRO A 142 -2.18 15.80 1.08
N GLY A 143 -3.27 15.13 1.40
CA GLY A 143 -4.62 15.63 1.15
C GLY A 143 -5.17 15.38 -0.25
N GLN A 144 -4.34 14.89 -1.16
CA GLN A 144 -4.76 14.58 -2.53
C GLN A 144 -5.67 13.36 -2.56
N ARG A 145 -6.74 13.43 -3.38
CA ARG A 145 -7.55 12.26 -3.70
C ARG A 145 -6.88 11.45 -4.80
N VAL A 146 -6.86 10.15 -4.61
CA VAL A 146 -6.18 9.22 -5.53
C VAL A 146 -7.12 8.10 -5.95
N VAL A 147 -6.85 7.54 -7.13
CA VAL A 147 -7.63 6.45 -7.72
C VAL A 147 -6.72 5.24 -7.92
N ALA A 148 -7.14 4.09 -7.41
CA ALA A 148 -6.39 2.85 -7.51
C ALA A 148 -6.08 2.49 -8.96
N GLY A 149 -4.84 2.16 -9.24
CA GLY A 149 -4.37 1.76 -10.57
C GLY A 149 -4.23 2.90 -11.58
N GLU A 150 -4.63 4.12 -11.22
CA GLU A 150 -4.63 5.26 -12.16
C GLU A 150 -3.71 6.39 -11.72
N THR A 151 -3.82 6.84 -10.47
CA THR A 151 -3.03 7.96 -9.98
C THR A 151 -1.58 7.57 -9.79
N ILE A 152 -0.68 8.21 -10.51
CA ILE A 152 0.76 7.99 -10.36
C ILE A 152 1.24 8.71 -9.11
N LEU A 153 1.79 7.96 -8.16
CA LEU A 153 2.29 8.49 -6.90
C LEU A 153 3.78 8.76 -6.92
N VAL A 154 4.52 7.93 -7.64
CA VAL A 154 5.98 7.89 -7.55
C VAL A 154 6.59 7.61 -8.92
N ARG A 155 7.70 8.27 -9.19
CA ARG A 155 8.56 7.97 -10.34
C ARG A 155 10.00 7.83 -9.86
N TYR A 156 10.71 6.85 -10.39
CA TYR A 156 12.17 6.77 -10.22
C TYR A 156 12.84 7.19 -11.51
N ARG A 157 13.71 8.18 -11.42
CA ARG A 157 14.53 8.62 -12.54
C ARG A 157 15.89 7.93 -12.51
N SER A 158 16.34 7.50 -13.64
CA SER A 158 17.69 6.92 -13.80
C SER A 158 18.78 7.98 -13.84
#